data_493b3e0db4619cd0b3278d34534c48d6
#
_entry.id   493b3e0db4619cd0b3278d34534c48d6
#
_cell.length_a   1.000
_cell.length_b   1.000
_cell.length_c   1.000
_cell.angle_alpha   90.00
_cell.angle_beta   90.00
_cell.angle_gamma   90.00
#
_symmetry.space_group_name_H-M   'P 1'
#
loop_
_entity.id
_entity.type
_entity.pdbx_description
1 polymer ?
#
loop_
_entity_poly.entity_id
_entity_poly.type
_entity_poly.pdbx_seq_one_letter_code
_entity_poly.pdbx_strand_id
1 'polypeptide(L)'
;MKIVDKYTYPRSSRAKLAGLRHYTVDGEEKLLPSVTTILGQTQPKEKQDSLEKWRQKVGLREAQKITRDAAIRGTAMHKYLEDLIRGQRSLDLTPLGVEATRMAEIIVDRGLNDCSEIYGIEATLYYPGLYAGSCDLIAKYKDKVSIIDFKQTNKPKQREWIEDYFLQMAAYGMAHDAVYGLSLIHI
;
A
#
# COMPACT_ATOMS: atom_id res chain seq x y z
N MET A 1 13.51 15.36 -5.14
CA MET A 1 13.75 14.00 -4.57
C MET A 1 14.84 13.31 -5.40
N LYS A 2 15.76 12.59 -4.76
CA LYS A 2 16.85 11.84 -5.42
C LYS A 2 16.65 10.35 -5.15
N ILE A 3 16.66 9.52 -6.19
CA ILE A 3 16.65 8.06 -6.04
C ILE A 3 18.07 7.62 -5.71
N VAL A 4 18.21 6.82 -4.64
CA VAL A 4 19.51 6.36 -4.11
C VAL A 4 19.42 4.85 -3.85
N ASP A 5 20.35 4.10 -4.40
CA ASP A 5 20.46 2.64 -4.20
C ASP A 5 21.09 2.35 -2.84
N LYS A 6 20.27 2.48 -1.78
CA LYS A 6 20.70 2.22 -0.40
C LYS A 6 20.46 0.77 0.01
N TYR A 7 19.41 0.15 -0.49
CA TYR A 7 19.00 -1.22 -0.19
C TYR A 7 18.72 -1.98 -1.48
N THR A 8 19.01 -3.29 -1.48
CA THR A 8 18.65 -4.18 -2.59
C THR A 8 17.39 -4.95 -2.19
N TYR A 9 16.24 -4.53 -2.72
CA TYR A 9 14.98 -5.23 -2.48
C TYR A 9 14.85 -6.44 -3.40
N PRO A 10 14.33 -7.59 -2.88
CA PRO A 10 14.18 -8.80 -3.67
C PRO A 10 13.13 -8.61 -4.77
N ARG A 11 13.30 -9.33 -5.86
CA ARG A 11 12.23 -9.45 -6.85
C ARG A 11 11.13 -10.33 -6.27
N SER A 12 9.90 -10.01 -6.63
CA SER A 12 8.76 -10.82 -6.26
C SER A 12 7.73 -10.87 -7.36
N SER A 13 6.89 -11.88 -7.33
CA SER A 13 5.69 -11.93 -8.15
C SER A 13 4.46 -12.27 -7.33
N ARG A 14 3.31 -11.77 -7.75
CA ARG A 14 2.03 -12.07 -7.10
C ARG A 14 1.51 -13.42 -7.58
N ALA A 15 1.16 -14.29 -6.64
CA ALA A 15 0.56 -15.59 -6.87
C ALA A 15 -0.79 -15.67 -6.13
N LYS A 16 -1.62 -16.65 -6.51
CA LYS A 16 -2.85 -16.96 -5.79
C LYS A 16 -2.80 -18.40 -5.30
N LEU A 17 -3.07 -18.59 -4.02
CA LEU A 17 -3.25 -19.90 -3.41
C LEU A 17 -4.63 -19.91 -2.73
N ALA A 18 -5.51 -20.84 -3.11
CA ALA A 18 -6.90 -20.90 -2.64
C ALA A 18 -7.67 -19.55 -2.79
N GLY A 19 -7.42 -18.82 -3.88
CA GLY A 19 -8.04 -17.53 -4.13
C GLY A 19 -7.41 -16.34 -3.38
N LEU A 20 -6.52 -16.58 -2.44
CA LEU A 20 -5.86 -15.60 -1.61
C LEU A 20 -4.52 -15.15 -2.22
N ARG A 21 -4.19 -13.88 -2.06
CA ARG A 21 -2.93 -13.31 -2.58
C ARG A 21 -1.74 -13.77 -1.76
N HIS A 22 -0.76 -14.31 -2.47
CA HIS A 22 0.56 -14.68 -1.98
C HIS A 22 1.64 -14.03 -2.85
N TYR A 23 2.88 -14.13 -2.41
CA TYR A 23 4.07 -13.70 -3.13
C TYR A 23 5.06 -14.85 -3.27
N THR A 24 5.65 -14.99 -4.46
CA THR A 24 6.98 -15.59 -4.58
C THR A 24 7.99 -14.48 -4.32
N VAL A 25 9.01 -14.74 -3.54
CA VAL A 25 10.06 -13.76 -3.20
C VAL A 25 11.41 -14.44 -3.47
N ASP A 26 12.31 -13.77 -4.18
CA ASP A 26 13.65 -14.30 -4.43
C ASP A 26 14.35 -14.61 -3.11
N GLY A 27 14.86 -15.83 -2.97
CA GLY A 27 15.48 -16.33 -1.73
C GLY A 27 14.53 -17.06 -0.78
N GLU A 28 13.21 -17.07 -1.04
CA GLU A 28 12.22 -17.85 -0.29
C GLU A 28 11.75 -19.07 -1.09
N GLU A 29 11.78 -20.24 -0.46
CA GLU A 29 11.34 -21.49 -1.10
C GLU A 29 9.81 -21.62 -1.18
N LYS A 30 9.10 -20.96 -0.27
CA LYS A 30 7.63 -21.06 -0.12
C LYS A 30 6.94 -19.79 -0.55
N LEU A 31 5.69 -19.95 -1.00
CA LEU A 31 4.78 -18.81 -1.18
C LEU A 31 4.48 -18.18 0.17
N LEU A 32 4.70 -16.88 0.28
CA LEU A 32 4.38 -16.11 1.46
C LEU A 32 3.02 -15.44 1.31
N PRO A 33 2.11 -15.55 2.31
CA PRO A 33 0.85 -14.84 2.28
C PRO A 33 1.09 -13.32 2.30
N SER A 34 0.23 -12.56 1.62
CA SER A 34 0.36 -11.09 1.68
C SER A 34 -0.11 -10.56 3.04
N VAL A 35 0.54 -9.50 3.54
CA VAL A 35 0.12 -8.80 4.76
C VAL A 35 -1.38 -8.46 4.70
N THR A 36 -1.86 -7.90 3.58
CA THR A 36 -3.26 -7.55 3.41
C THR A 36 -4.20 -8.77 3.36
N THR A 37 -3.72 -9.93 2.92
CA THR A 37 -4.46 -11.19 3.01
C THR A 37 -4.61 -11.61 4.47
N ILE A 38 -3.54 -11.61 5.24
CA ILE A 38 -3.58 -11.95 6.67
C ILE A 38 -4.55 -11.02 7.40
N LEU A 39 -4.40 -9.71 7.25
CA LEU A 39 -5.29 -8.72 7.88
C LEU A 39 -6.75 -8.91 7.50
N GLY A 40 -7.03 -9.22 6.24
CA GLY A 40 -8.39 -9.49 5.77
C GLY A 40 -8.99 -10.77 6.39
N GLN A 41 -8.18 -11.83 6.58
CA GLN A 41 -8.63 -13.09 7.16
C GLN A 41 -8.78 -13.04 8.69
N THR A 42 -8.02 -12.17 9.34
CA THR A 42 -8.04 -11.97 10.81
C THR A 42 -8.90 -10.79 11.24
N GLN A 43 -9.66 -10.20 10.32
CA GLN A 43 -10.49 -9.03 10.59
C GLN A 43 -11.55 -9.32 11.67
N PRO A 44 -11.75 -8.43 12.67
CA PRO A 44 -12.78 -8.56 13.69
C PRO A 44 -14.17 -8.73 13.07
N LYS A 45 -15.01 -9.56 13.73
CA LYS A 45 -16.37 -9.84 13.26
C LYS A 45 -17.23 -8.57 13.15
N GLU A 46 -17.08 -7.66 14.09
CA GLU A 46 -17.79 -6.38 14.12
C GLU A 46 -17.54 -5.54 12.87
N LYS A 47 -16.32 -5.59 12.33
CA LYS A 47 -15.95 -4.89 11.11
C LYS A 47 -16.56 -5.56 9.88
N GLN A 48 -16.58 -6.89 9.86
CA GLN A 48 -17.25 -7.67 8.80
C GLN A 48 -18.77 -7.40 8.81
N ASP A 49 -19.40 -7.44 9.98
CA ASP A 49 -20.84 -7.16 10.16
C ASP A 49 -21.20 -5.73 9.74
N SER A 50 -20.34 -4.75 10.04
CA SER A 50 -20.52 -3.35 9.64
C SER A 50 -20.45 -3.19 8.12
N LEU A 51 -19.54 -3.90 7.45
CA LEU A 51 -19.44 -3.90 6.00
C LEU A 51 -20.66 -4.54 5.35
N GLU A 52 -21.16 -5.62 5.92
CA GLU A 52 -22.36 -6.30 5.43
C GLU A 52 -23.61 -5.41 5.60
N LYS A 53 -23.81 -4.77 6.76
CA LYS A 53 -24.87 -3.78 6.98
C LYS A 53 -24.81 -2.63 5.97
N TRP A 54 -23.60 -2.15 5.66
CA TRP A 54 -23.42 -1.13 4.63
C TRP A 54 -23.85 -1.63 3.25
N ARG A 55 -23.46 -2.85 2.84
CA ARG A 55 -23.87 -3.46 1.57
C ARG A 55 -25.38 -3.60 1.45
N GLN A 56 -26.02 -4.02 2.53
CA GLN A 56 -27.49 -4.12 2.57
C GLN A 56 -28.17 -2.76 2.45
N LYS A 57 -27.60 -1.73 3.11
CA LYS A 57 -28.15 -0.36 3.09
C LYS A 57 -28.07 0.29 1.70
N VAL A 58 -26.96 0.13 1.00
CA VAL A 58 -26.76 0.77 -0.32
C VAL A 58 -27.22 -0.10 -1.49
N GLY A 59 -27.45 -1.39 -1.26
CA GLY A 59 -27.77 -2.38 -2.27
C GLY A 59 -26.54 -2.99 -2.94
N LEU A 60 -26.62 -4.28 -3.28
CA LEU A 60 -25.47 -5.07 -3.75
C LEU A 60 -24.84 -4.48 -5.03
N ARG A 61 -25.63 -4.06 -6.01
CA ARG A 61 -25.12 -3.50 -7.28
C ARG A 61 -24.35 -2.20 -7.04
N GLU A 62 -24.90 -1.31 -6.22
CA GLU A 62 -24.26 -0.03 -5.93
C GLU A 62 -23.01 -0.24 -5.05
N ALA A 63 -23.04 -1.14 -4.08
CA ALA A 63 -21.88 -1.50 -3.29
C ALA A 63 -20.74 -2.06 -4.15
N GLN A 64 -21.04 -2.92 -5.11
CA GLN A 64 -20.07 -3.45 -6.06
C GLN A 64 -19.49 -2.35 -6.96
N LYS A 65 -20.32 -1.44 -7.45
CA LYS A 65 -19.88 -0.29 -8.26
C LYS A 65 -18.94 0.60 -7.45
N ILE A 66 -19.34 1.02 -6.25
CA ILE A 66 -18.53 1.86 -5.36
C ILE A 66 -17.17 1.21 -5.08
N THR A 67 -17.16 -0.10 -4.79
CA THR A 67 -15.93 -0.84 -4.49
C THR A 67 -15.01 -0.93 -5.72
N ARG A 68 -15.59 -1.21 -6.90
CA ARG A 68 -14.84 -1.26 -8.16
C ARG A 68 -14.25 0.10 -8.52
N ASP A 69 -15.05 1.15 -8.48
CA ASP A 69 -14.62 2.51 -8.84
C ASP A 69 -13.53 3.00 -7.87
N ALA A 70 -13.64 2.68 -6.57
CA ALA A 70 -12.59 2.94 -5.59
C ALA A 70 -11.29 2.17 -5.91
N ALA A 71 -11.38 0.90 -6.33
CA ALA A 71 -10.21 0.12 -6.71
C ALA A 71 -9.52 0.67 -7.97
N ILE A 72 -10.28 1.03 -9.00
CA ILE A 72 -9.76 1.64 -10.24
C ILE A 72 -9.06 2.95 -9.91
N ARG A 73 -9.73 3.84 -9.18
CA ARG A 73 -9.18 5.14 -8.78
C ARG A 73 -7.91 4.99 -7.92
N GLY A 74 -7.92 4.05 -6.97
CA GLY A 74 -6.74 3.75 -6.16
C GLY A 74 -5.56 3.31 -7.01
N THR A 75 -5.78 2.36 -7.93
CA THR A 75 -4.73 1.90 -8.85
C THR A 75 -4.19 3.03 -9.73
N ALA A 76 -5.06 3.88 -10.28
CA ALA A 76 -4.64 5.03 -11.08
C ALA A 76 -3.82 6.04 -10.25
N MET A 77 -4.22 6.31 -9.01
CA MET A 77 -3.49 7.20 -8.11
C MET A 77 -2.08 6.69 -7.79
N HIS A 78 -1.96 5.40 -7.43
CA HIS A 78 -0.65 4.78 -7.15
C HIS A 78 0.23 4.80 -8.40
N LYS A 79 -0.32 4.47 -9.57
CA LYS A 79 0.41 4.50 -10.84
C LYS A 79 0.93 5.91 -11.16
N TYR A 80 0.09 6.93 -10.97
CA TYR A 80 0.49 8.32 -11.19
C TYR A 80 1.64 8.72 -10.26
N LEU A 81 1.54 8.39 -8.95
CA LEU A 81 2.59 8.69 -7.97
C LEU A 81 3.89 7.95 -8.28
N GLU A 82 3.82 6.67 -8.63
CA GLU A 82 4.99 5.89 -9.04
C GLU A 82 5.68 6.52 -10.24
N ASP A 83 4.93 6.83 -11.30
CA ASP A 83 5.47 7.43 -12.52
C ASP A 83 6.10 8.79 -12.23
N LEU A 84 5.43 9.63 -11.45
CA LEU A 84 5.94 10.94 -11.06
C LEU A 84 7.28 10.82 -10.30
N ILE A 85 7.36 9.91 -9.34
CA ILE A 85 8.57 9.68 -8.55
C ILE A 85 9.71 9.16 -9.43
N ARG A 86 9.41 8.34 -10.45
CA ARG A 86 10.38 7.85 -11.45
C ARG A 86 10.73 8.89 -12.51
N GLY A 87 10.19 10.11 -12.44
CA GLY A 87 10.39 11.16 -13.45
C GLY A 87 9.64 10.91 -14.76
N GLN A 88 8.65 10.02 -14.75
CA GLN A 88 7.79 9.71 -15.89
C GLN A 88 6.50 10.53 -15.82
N ARG A 89 5.83 10.69 -16.95
CA ARG A 89 4.51 11.30 -17.00
C ARG A 89 3.50 10.27 -17.51
N SER A 90 2.47 10.02 -16.72
CA SER A 90 1.30 9.27 -17.17
C SER A 90 0.10 10.20 -17.20
N LEU A 91 -0.79 10.01 -18.17
CA LEU A 91 -1.99 10.79 -18.34
C LEU A 91 -3.17 9.83 -18.53
N ASP A 92 -4.08 9.82 -17.57
CA ASP A 92 -5.34 9.11 -17.63
C ASP A 92 -6.48 10.12 -17.66
N LEU A 93 -7.08 10.31 -18.84
CA LEU A 93 -8.16 11.27 -19.07
C LEU A 93 -9.57 10.69 -18.75
N THR A 94 -9.67 9.48 -18.25
CA THR A 94 -10.95 8.96 -17.76
C THR A 94 -11.41 9.75 -16.54
N PRO A 95 -12.72 9.83 -16.27
CA PRO A 95 -13.22 10.53 -15.07
C PRO A 95 -12.56 10.08 -13.76
N LEU A 96 -12.30 8.75 -13.61
CA LEU A 96 -11.62 8.21 -12.44
C LEU A 96 -10.13 8.52 -12.43
N GLY A 97 -9.48 8.56 -13.61
CA GLY A 97 -8.07 8.96 -13.76
C GLY A 97 -7.84 10.41 -13.38
N VAL A 98 -8.71 11.32 -13.83
CA VAL A 98 -8.65 12.74 -13.46
C VAL A 98 -8.82 12.94 -11.95
N GLU A 99 -9.77 12.23 -11.33
CA GLU A 99 -9.94 12.26 -9.87
C GLU A 99 -8.71 11.69 -9.14
N ALA A 100 -8.14 10.59 -9.63
CA ALA A 100 -6.93 9.98 -9.10
C ALA A 100 -5.72 10.92 -9.17
N THR A 101 -5.53 11.59 -10.31
CA THR A 101 -4.47 12.60 -10.49
C THR A 101 -4.60 13.73 -9.47
N ARG A 102 -5.81 14.28 -9.29
CA ARG A 102 -6.05 15.32 -8.29
C ARG A 102 -5.72 14.86 -6.86
N MET A 103 -6.07 13.61 -6.50
CA MET A 103 -5.71 13.05 -5.20
C MET A 103 -4.19 12.90 -5.04
N ALA A 104 -3.52 12.44 -6.08
CA ALA A 104 -2.07 12.28 -6.09
C ALA A 104 -1.35 13.62 -5.96
N GLU A 105 -1.79 14.67 -6.63
CA GLU A 105 -1.24 16.02 -6.50
C GLU A 105 -1.30 16.54 -5.06
N ILE A 106 -2.39 16.26 -4.33
CA ILE A 106 -2.50 16.61 -2.91
C ILE A 106 -1.45 15.87 -2.08
N ILE A 107 -1.19 14.58 -2.38
CA ILE A 107 -0.16 13.79 -1.70
C ILE A 107 1.23 14.37 -1.99
N VAL A 108 1.50 14.74 -3.23
CA VAL A 108 2.77 15.38 -3.63
C VAL A 108 2.97 16.69 -2.85
N ASP A 109 2.00 17.57 -2.89
CA ASP A 109 2.12 18.91 -2.29
C ASP A 109 2.25 18.86 -0.77
N ARG A 110 1.54 17.95 -0.12
CA ARG A 110 1.46 17.90 1.35
C ARG A 110 2.38 16.88 2.02
N GLY A 111 2.92 15.94 1.26
CA GLY A 111 3.69 14.82 1.80
C GLY A 111 5.04 14.61 1.13
N LEU A 112 5.05 14.43 -0.17
CA LEU A 112 6.29 14.04 -0.87
C LEU A 112 7.34 15.14 -0.93
N ASN A 113 6.97 16.41 -0.78
CA ASN A 113 7.92 17.53 -0.72
C ASN A 113 8.89 17.43 0.49
N ASP A 114 8.49 16.72 1.54
CA ASP A 114 9.33 16.48 2.73
C ASP A 114 10.26 15.26 2.55
N CYS A 115 10.22 14.57 1.39
CA CYS A 115 11.09 13.46 1.05
C CYS A 115 12.35 13.97 0.34
N SER A 116 13.53 13.79 0.93
CA SER A 116 14.82 14.20 0.34
C SER A 116 15.42 13.12 -0.55
N GLU A 117 15.41 11.86 -0.11
CA GLU A 117 15.96 10.70 -0.79
C GLU A 117 14.94 9.58 -0.88
N ILE A 118 14.97 8.82 -1.97
CA ILE A 118 14.11 7.65 -2.20
C ILE A 118 14.99 6.42 -2.29
N TYR A 119 14.67 5.41 -1.50
CA TYR A 119 15.41 4.16 -1.37
C TYR A 119 14.68 2.97 -2.02
N GLY A 120 13.37 3.06 -2.21
CA GLY A 120 12.57 2.01 -2.86
C GLY A 120 11.22 2.54 -3.31
N ILE A 121 10.76 2.08 -4.47
CA ILE A 121 9.45 2.40 -5.07
C ILE A 121 8.79 1.07 -5.39
N GLU A 122 7.55 0.83 -4.91
CA GLU A 122 6.87 -0.47 -5.01
C GLU A 122 7.76 -1.62 -4.49
N ALA A 123 8.47 -1.34 -3.38
CA ALA A 123 9.48 -2.25 -2.86
C ALA A 123 8.84 -3.46 -2.18
N THR A 124 9.34 -4.65 -2.54
CA THR A 124 8.95 -5.89 -1.86
C THR A 124 9.60 -5.96 -0.49
N LEU A 125 8.78 -6.06 0.54
CA LEU A 125 9.17 -6.32 1.91
C LEU A 125 8.66 -7.69 2.33
N TYR A 126 9.48 -8.47 3.02
CA TYR A 126 9.07 -9.77 3.51
C TYR A 126 9.70 -10.05 4.89
N TYR A 127 8.94 -10.74 5.71
CA TYR A 127 9.46 -11.35 6.92
C TYR A 127 9.74 -12.82 6.60
N PRO A 128 11.00 -13.28 6.67
CA PRO A 128 11.40 -14.62 6.23
C PRO A 128 10.47 -15.73 6.74
N GLY A 129 9.95 -16.52 5.82
CA GLY A 129 9.08 -17.68 6.10
C GLY A 129 7.67 -17.34 6.58
N LEU A 130 7.28 -16.05 6.78
CA LEU A 130 6.00 -15.69 7.40
C LEU A 130 5.06 -14.94 6.47
N TYR A 131 5.48 -13.80 5.91
CA TYR A 131 4.62 -12.97 5.06
C TYR A 131 5.43 -12.07 4.13
N ALA A 132 4.76 -11.53 3.12
CA ALA A 132 5.35 -10.53 2.24
C ALA A 132 4.33 -9.44 1.86
N GLY A 133 4.81 -8.35 1.27
CA GLY A 133 3.99 -7.31 0.71
C GLY A 133 4.81 -6.35 -0.13
N SER A 134 4.13 -5.45 -0.85
CA SER A 134 4.75 -4.32 -1.54
C SER A 134 4.33 -3.05 -0.79
N CYS A 135 5.30 -2.24 -0.42
CA CYS A 135 5.04 -0.88 0.07
C CYS A 135 5.25 0.11 -1.07
N ASP A 136 4.51 1.20 -1.06
CA ASP A 136 4.54 2.15 -2.17
C ASP A 136 5.88 2.88 -2.26
N LEU A 137 6.43 3.30 -1.10
CA LEU A 137 7.65 4.08 -1.07
C LEU A 137 8.47 3.82 0.20
N ILE A 138 9.78 3.77 0.05
CA ILE A 138 10.74 3.85 1.16
C ILE A 138 11.61 5.07 0.88
N ALA A 139 11.62 6.01 1.81
CA ALA A 139 12.23 7.31 1.60
C ALA A 139 12.81 7.91 2.88
N LYS A 140 13.67 8.90 2.73
CA LYS A 140 14.07 9.77 3.82
C LYS A 140 13.08 10.92 3.93
N TYR A 141 12.11 10.77 4.82
CA TYR A 141 11.06 11.74 5.11
C TYR A 141 11.41 12.51 6.40
N LYS A 142 11.49 13.84 6.31
CA LYS A 142 11.89 14.70 7.45
C LYS A 142 13.12 14.15 8.17
N ASP A 143 14.15 13.83 7.40
CA ASP A 143 15.43 13.28 7.85
C ASP A 143 15.41 11.90 8.51
N LYS A 144 14.27 11.20 8.48
CA LYS A 144 14.11 9.83 8.98
C LYS A 144 13.82 8.85 7.85
N VAL A 145 14.45 7.68 7.88
CA VAL A 145 14.08 6.58 6.96
C VAL A 145 12.68 6.13 7.32
N SER A 146 11.79 6.15 6.34
CA SER A 146 10.36 5.91 6.54
C SER A 146 9.82 5.00 5.46
N ILE A 147 8.91 4.11 5.84
CA ILE A 147 8.05 3.36 4.92
C ILE A 147 6.77 4.15 4.77
N ILE A 148 6.36 4.39 3.54
CA ILE A 148 5.21 5.21 3.18
C ILE A 148 4.27 4.37 2.31
N ASP A 149 2.98 4.44 2.61
CA ASP A 149 1.93 3.73 1.88
C ASP A 149 0.77 4.71 1.61
N PHE A 150 0.41 4.86 0.34
CA PHE A 150 -0.60 5.82 -0.08
C PHE A 150 -2.00 5.22 0.04
N LYS A 151 -2.92 5.96 0.62
CA LYS A 151 -4.30 5.53 0.78
C LYS A 151 -5.27 6.61 0.29
N GLN A 152 -6.14 6.25 -0.63
CA GLN A 152 -7.20 7.13 -1.07
C GLN A 152 -8.49 6.91 -0.27
N THR A 153 -9.26 7.97 -0.07
CA THR A 153 -10.57 7.88 0.57
C THR A 153 -11.48 8.99 0.08
N ASN A 154 -12.78 8.70 0.00
CA ASN A 154 -13.79 9.69 -0.38
C ASN A 154 -14.25 10.55 0.81
N LYS A 155 -13.95 10.12 2.04
CA LYS A 155 -14.34 10.82 3.27
C LYS A 155 -13.23 10.70 4.29
N PRO A 156 -13.04 11.69 5.16
CA PRO A 156 -12.11 11.58 6.28
C PRO A 156 -12.38 10.30 7.07
N LYS A 157 -11.33 9.58 7.38
CA LYS A 157 -11.41 8.33 8.17
C LYS A 157 -11.27 8.66 9.65
N GLN A 158 -12.04 7.96 10.48
CA GLN A 158 -11.81 7.93 11.93
C GLN A 158 -10.67 6.97 12.22
N ARG A 159 -9.95 7.19 13.31
CA ARG A 159 -8.77 6.39 13.68
C ARG A 159 -9.11 4.90 13.84
N GLU A 160 -10.25 4.60 14.41
CA GLU A 160 -10.75 3.22 14.65
C GLU A 160 -10.97 2.45 13.34
N TRP A 161 -11.18 3.17 12.23
CA TRP A 161 -11.42 2.55 10.92
C TRP A 161 -10.14 2.21 10.15
N ILE A 162 -9.00 2.74 10.59
CA ILE A 162 -7.71 2.60 9.91
C ILE A 162 -6.69 1.78 10.71
N GLU A 163 -7.13 1.04 11.71
CA GLU A 163 -6.26 0.17 12.51
C GLU A 163 -5.47 -0.81 11.62
N ASP A 164 -6.11 -1.37 10.58
CA ASP A 164 -5.45 -2.24 9.60
C ASP A 164 -4.29 -1.53 8.88
N TYR A 165 -4.36 -0.21 8.69
CA TYR A 165 -3.26 0.53 8.07
C TYR A 165 -2.05 0.58 9.00
N PHE A 166 -2.27 0.79 10.31
CA PHE A 166 -1.19 0.76 11.29
C PHE A 166 -0.57 -0.64 11.40
N LEU A 167 -1.39 -1.69 11.40
CA LEU A 167 -0.91 -3.08 11.41
C LEU A 167 -0.14 -3.41 10.13
N GLN A 168 -0.60 -2.95 8.96
CA GLN A 168 0.11 -3.11 7.70
C GLN A 168 1.49 -2.43 7.76
N MET A 169 1.56 -1.20 8.25
CA MET A 169 2.81 -0.44 8.35
C MET A 169 3.76 -1.07 9.37
N ALA A 170 3.24 -1.55 10.52
CA ALA A 170 4.04 -2.28 11.50
C ALA A 170 4.64 -3.56 10.91
N ALA A 171 3.83 -4.34 10.17
CA ALA A 171 4.32 -5.54 9.50
C ALA A 171 5.41 -5.21 8.46
N TYR A 172 5.26 -4.14 7.70
CA TYR A 172 6.29 -3.70 6.75
C TYR A 172 7.56 -3.23 7.47
N GLY A 173 7.45 -2.50 8.58
CA GLY A 173 8.58 -2.10 9.42
C GLY A 173 9.33 -3.31 9.95
N MET A 174 8.63 -4.27 10.54
CA MET A 174 9.22 -5.51 11.05
C MET A 174 9.90 -6.33 9.93
N ALA A 175 9.29 -6.41 8.75
CA ALA A 175 9.88 -7.09 7.59
C ALA A 175 11.18 -6.41 7.13
N HIS A 176 11.18 -5.09 7.04
CA HIS A 176 12.37 -4.32 6.68
C HIS A 176 13.48 -4.49 7.70
N ASP A 177 13.16 -4.43 9.00
CA ASP A 177 14.12 -4.60 10.08
C ASP A 177 14.72 -6.01 10.10
N ALA A 178 13.92 -7.04 9.86
CA ALA A 178 14.37 -8.43 9.82
C ALA A 178 15.41 -8.69 8.71
N VAL A 179 15.28 -8.02 7.56
CA VAL A 179 16.15 -8.23 6.40
C VAL A 179 17.33 -7.25 6.38
N TYR A 180 17.10 -5.99 6.75
CA TYR A 180 18.08 -4.91 6.60
C TYR A 180 18.68 -4.40 7.93
N GLY A 181 18.25 -4.94 9.06
CA GLY A 181 18.83 -4.64 10.38
C GLY A 181 18.60 -3.20 10.87
N LEU A 182 17.56 -2.54 10.37
CA LEU A 182 17.22 -1.18 10.76
C LEU A 182 16.00 -1.18 11.69
N SER A 183 16.17 -0.57 12.86
CA SER A 183 15.03 -0.27 13.72
C SER A 183 14.24 0.91 13.15
N LEU A 184 13.23 0.64 12.32
CA LEU A 184 12.28 1.63 11.84
C LEU A 184 11.14 1.88 12.85
N ILE A 185 11.44 1.84 14.15
CA ILE A 185 10.44 2.04 15.21
C ILE A 185 10.10 3.53 15.34
N HIS A 186 9.55 4.11 14.28
CA HIS A 186 8.81 5.36 14.33
C HIS A 186 7.68 5.29 13.30
N ILE A 187 6.58 4.71 13.73
CA ILE A 187 5.31 4.74 13.02
C ILE A 187 4.64 6.10 13.27
#